data_3ddfcecbc5d1f1eeff7574387dd31228
#
_entry.id   3ddfcecbc5d1f1eeff7574387dd31228
#
_cell.length_a   1.000
_cell.length_b   1.000
_cell.length_c   1.000
_cell.angle_alpha   90.00
_cell.angle_beta   90.00
_cell.angle_gamma   90.00
#
_symmetry.space_group_name_H-M   'P 1'
#
loop_
_entity.id
_entity.type
_entity.pdbx_description
1 polymer ?
#
loop_
_entity_poly.entity_id
_entity_poly.type
_entity_poly.pdbx_seq_one_letter_code
_entity_poly.pdbx_strand_id
1 'polypeptide(L)'
;MENIKLKYDDNGMGVWTAKAGGGNVTIDEHCHVTVIDLSNPAHMVVRQSKKRFSLKKALEDVDIEVTNPERETRTTFNIDLPDGTVAMVMRYFLVAYETPSAIYRSQNAFANLDEAQTEALHLVKQYK
;
A
#
# COMPACT_ATOMS: atom_id res chain seq x y z
N MET A 1 9.05 4.60 -23.97
CA MET A 1 8.14 4.76 -22.80
C MET A 1 8.97 4.99 -21.54
N GLU A 2 8.76 6.10 -20.89
CA GLU A 2 9.49 6.39 -19.66
C GLU A 2 9.03 5.48 -18.54
N ASN A 3 9.98 4.80 -17.90
CA ASN A 3 9.69 4.05 -16.69
C ASN A 3 9.92 4.94 -15.49
N ILE A 4 8.92 5.07 -14.66
CA ILE A 4 9.06 5.77 -13.40
C ILE A 4 9.67 4.81 -12.39
N LYS A 5 10.85 5.15 -11.87
CA LYS A 5 11.46 4.37 -10.79
C LYS A 5 10.93 4.87 -9.46
N LEU A 6 10.08 4.08 -8.86
CA LEU A 6 9.53 4.40 -7.54
C LEU A 6 10.50 3.97 -6.45
N LYS A 7 10.70 4.84 -5.48
CA LYS A 7 11.48 4.55 -4.29
C LYS A 7 10.52 4.45 -3.12
N TYR A 8 10.62 3.35 -2.38
CA TYR A 8 9.77 3.13 -1.21
C TYR A 8 10.36 3.81 0.02
N ASP A 9 9.53 4.58 0.71
CA ASP A 9 9.87 5.21 1.98
C ASP A 9 9.15 4.47 3.10
N ASP A 10 9.90 3.75 3.93
CA ASP A 10 9.33 2.93 5.01
C ASP A 10 9.37 3.63 6.38
N ASN A 11 9.58 4.95 6.42
CA ASN A 11 9.59 5.73 7.67
C ASN A 11 8.21 5.80 8.34
N GLY A 12 7.39 4.78 8.13
CA GLY A 12 6.06 4.65 8.71
C GLY A 12 4.94 5.21 7.85
N MET A 13 5.27 5.83 6.73
CA MET A 13 4.29 6.44 5.83
C MET A 13 3.89 5.54 4.65
N GLY A 14 4.71 4.52 4.32
CA GLY A 14 4.40 3.62 3.21
C GLY A 14 4.18 4.34 1.89
N VAL A 15 5.07 5.25 1.56
CA VAL A 15 4.95 6.10 0.38
C VAL A 15 5.96 5.68 -0.68
N TRP A 16 5.49 5.55 -1.91
CA TRP A 16 6.34 5.34 -3.08
C TRP A 16 6.49 6.66 -3.80
N THR A 17 7.72 7.08 -4.05
CA THR A 17 8.00 8.38 -4.68
C THR A 17 8.89 8.25 -5.89
N ALA A 18 8.70 9.16 -6.85
CA ALA A 18 9.57 9.29 -8.01
C ALA A 18 9.52 10.71 -8.57
N LYS A 19 10.63 11.16 -9.13
CA LYS A 19 10.67 12.42 -9.88
C LYS A 19 10.35 12.11 -11.33
N ALA A 20 9.45 12.89 -11.91
CA ALA A 20 9.07 12.72 -13.31
C ALA A 20 8.47 14.02 -13.88
N GLY A 21 8.85 14.36 -15.11
CA GLY A 21 8.23 15.46 -15.84
C GLY A 21 8.27 16.81 -15.14
N GLY A 22 9.29 17.10 -14.33
CA GLY A 22 9.40 18.37 -13.60
C GLY A 22 8.65 18.41 -12.27
N GLY A 23 8.03 17.32 -11.87
CA GLY A 23 7.33 17.20 -10.59
C GLY A 23 7.66 15.91 -9.86
N ASN A 24 6.87 15.59 -8.85
CA ASN A 24 7.02 14.38 -8.05
C ASN A 24 5.75 13.54 -8.08
N VAL A 25 5.90 12.25 -8.35
CA VAL A 25 4.82 11.28 -8.20
C VAL A 25 4.90 10.70 -6.80
N THR A 26 3.75 10.58 -6.13
CA THR A 26 3.62 9.85 -4.88
C THR A 26 2.52 8.82 -5.00
N ILE A 27 2.77 7.62 -4.45
CA ILE A 27 1.76 6.58 -4.32
C ILE A 27 1.69 6.27 -2.84
N ASP A 28 0.60 6.67 -2.20
CA ASP A 28 0.37 6.42 -0.77
C ASP A 28 -0.25 5.05 -0.58
N GLU A 29 0.25 4.31 0.40
CA GLU A 29 -0.25 3.01 0.79
C GLU A 29 -1.17 3.16 2.01
N HIS A 30 -2.33 2.50 1.96
CA HIS A 30 -3.25 2.43 3.09
C HIS A 30 -3.51 0.96 3.39
N CYS A 31 -3.30 0.54 4.63
CA CYS A 31 -3.31 -0.87 4.98
C CYS A 31 -4.01 -1.14 6.32
N HIS A 32 -4.74 -2.25 6.36
CA HIS A 32 -5.41 -2.75 7.57
C HIS A 32 -5.29 -4.26 7.62
N VAL A 33 -4.93 -4.80 8.79
CA VAL A 33 -4.77 -6.24 9.01
C VAL A 33 -5.70 -6.69 10.12
N THR A 34 -6.44 -7.77 9.86
CA THR A 34 -7.33 -8.42 10.83
C THR A 34 -6.89 -9.86 11.00
N VAL A 35 -6.56 -10.26 12.23
CA VAL A 35 -6.21 -11.66 12.55
C VAL A 35 -7.46 -12.35 13.09
N ILE A 36 -7.84 -13.44 12.44
CA ILE A 36 -9.05 -14.21 12.80
C ILE A 36 -8.71 -15.66 13.11
N ASP A 37 -9.53 -16.27 13.95
CA ASP A 37 -9.45 -17.68 14.28
C ASP A 37 -10.47 -18.46 13.44
N LEU A 38 -9.98 -19.16 12.41
CA LEU A 38 -10.85 -19.92 11.51
C LEU A 38 -11.41 -21.20 12.15
N SER A 39 -10.81 -21.67 13.24
CA SER A 39 -11.32 -22.84 13.95
C SER A 39 -12.58 -22.53 14.77
N ASN A 40 -12.85 -21.23 15.00
CA ASN A 40 -14.05 -20.78 15.71
C ASN A 40 -15.19 -20.62 14.69
N PRO A 41 -16.36 -21.28 14.90
CA PRO A 41 -17.49 -21.14 13.97
C PRO A 41 -17.97 -19.71 13.76
N ALA A 42 -17.73 -18.82 14.74
CA ALA A 42 -18.06 -17.40 14.63
C ALA A 42 -16.97 -16.56 13.96
N HIS A 43 -15.86 -17.17 13.55
CA HIS A 43 -14.70 -16.49 12.97
C HIS A 43 -14.28 -15.28 13.81
N MET A 44 -13.98 -15.55 15.09
CA MET A 44 -13.66 -14.49 16.05
C MET A 44 -12.40 -13.74 15.67
N VAL A 45 -12.47 -12.41 15.70
CA VAL A 45 -11.31 -11.55 15.54
C VAL A 45 -10.45 -11.67 16.80
N VAL A 46 -9.19 -12.09 16.62
CA VAL A 46 -8.22 -12.26 17.71
C VAL A 46 -7.51 -10.95 18.00
N ARG A 47 -7.08 -10.27 16.95
CA ARG A 47 -6.45 -8.95 17.04
C ARG A 47 -6.57 -8.23 15.70
N GLN A 48 -6.35 -6.92 15.72
CA GLN A 48 -6.61 -6.07 14.56
C GLN A 48 -5.63 -4.89 14.58
N SER A 49 -5.09 -4.55 13.41
CA SER A 49 -4.24 -3.37 13.30
C SER A 49 -5.09 -2.10 13.31
N LYS A 50 -4.45 -0.98 13.58
CA LYS A 50 -5.01 0.33 13.23
C LYS A 50 -4.95 0.49 11.72
N LYS A 51 -5.68 1.48 11.18
CA LYS A 51 -5.48 1.89 9.78
C LYS A 51 -4.11 2.52 9.69
N ARG A 52 -3.24 1.93 8.88
CA ARG A 52 -1.85 2.37 8.76
C ARG A 52 -1.53 2.80 7.33
N PHE A 53 -0.48 3.61 7.21
CA PHE A 53 0.02 4.07 5.92
C PHE A 53 1.16 3.18 5.38
N SER A 54 1.38 2.01 5.97
CA SER A 54 2.30 1.02 5.42
C SER A 54 1.91 -0.39 5.85
N LEU A 55 2.20 -1.36 4.97
CA LEU A 55 2.02 -2.77 5.25
C LEU A 55 2.85 -3.19 6.46
N LYS A 56 4.10 -2.72 6.52
CA LYS A 56 5.00 -3.04 7.63
C LYS A 56 4.41 -2.65 8.98
N LYS A 57 3.88 -1.41 9.08
CA LYS A 57 3.30 -0.92 10.33
C LYS A 57 2.02 -1.67 10.71
N ALA A 58 1.18 -1.98 9.73
CA ALA A 58 -0.05 -2.73 9.99
C ALA A 58 0.27 -4.14 10.50
N LEU A 59 1.26 -4.81 9.92
CA LEU A 59 1.66 -6.14 10.36
C LEU A 59 2.35 -6.11 11.72
N GLU A 60 3.14 -5.08 12.02
CA GLU A 60 3.73 -4.89 13.35
C GLU A 60 2.66 -4.73 14.43
N ASP A 61 1.55 -4.03 14.14
CA ASP A 61 0.44 -3.85 15.08
C ASP A 61 -0.16 -5.20 15.53
N VAL A 62 -0.03 -6.24 14.71
CA VAL A 62 -0.55 -7.58 15.00
C VAL A 62 0.58 -8.61 15.21
N ASP A 63 1.79 -8.12 15.52
CA ASP A 63 2.97 -8.94 15.85
C ASP A 63 3.43 -9.86 14.71
N ILE A 64 3.35 -9.39 13.48
CA ILE A 64 3.85 -10.13 12.30
C ILE A 64 5.05 -9.39 11.72
N GLU A 65 6.19 -10.08 11.58
CA GLU A 65 7.39 -9.51 10.97
C GLU A 65 7.35 -9.63 9.45
N VAL A 66 7.81 -8.59 8.76
CA VAL A 66 7.92 -8.56 7.29
C VAL A 66 9.34 -8.17 6.91
N THR A 67 9.96 -8.98 6.05
CA THR A 67 11.35 -8.78 5.65
C THR A 67 11.51 -7.71 4.56
N ASN A 68 10.68 -7.71 3.54
CA ASN A 68 10.78 -6.76 2.42
C ASN A 68 9.37 -6.29 2.01
N PRO A 69 8.76 -5.39 2.79
CA PRO A 69 7.38 -4.94 2.49
C PRO A 69 7.26 -4.25 1.13
N GLU A 70 8.31 -3.62 0.64
CA GLU A 70 8.33 -2.94 -0.66
C GLU A 70 8.19 -3.89 -1.85
N ARG A 71 8.45 -5.18 -1.64
CA ARG A 71 8.31 -6.21 -2.70
C ARG A 71 6.93 -6.82 -2.75
N GLU A 72 6.11 -6.58 -1.73
CA GLU A 72 4.77 -7.14 -1.71
C GLU A 72 3.85 -6.32 -2.60
N THR A 73 3.33 -6.92 -3.65
CA THR A 73 2.45 -6.25 -4.61
C THR A 73 0.98 -6.60 -4.41
N ARG A 74 0.68 -7.63 -3.62
CA ARG A 74 -0.71 -8.04 -3.36
C ARG A 74 -1.42 -7.02 -2.47
N THR A 75 -2.70 -6.82 -2.71
CA THR A 75 -3.51 -5.84 -1.96
C THR A 75 -4.45 -6.49 -0.96
N THR A 76 -5.07 -7.59 -1.36
CA THR A 76 -5.95 -8.37 -0.48
C THR A 76 -5.41 -9.79 -0.47
N PHE A 77 -4.89 -10.23 0.65
CA PHE A 77 -4.32 -11.56 0.77
C PHE A 77 -4.36 -12.04 2.22
N ASN A 78 -4.13 -13.33 2.41
CA ASN A 78 -4.12 -13.96 3.73
C ASN A 78 -2.73 -14.48 4.06
N ILE A 79 -2.35 -14.39 5.33
CA ILE A 79 -1.10 -14.97 5.84
C ILE A 79 -1.49 -16.01 6.89
N ASP A 80 -1.10 -17.27 6.66
CA ASP A 80 -1.31 -18.34 7.64
C ASP A 80 -0.28 -18.19 8.77
N LEU A 81 -0.75 -18.20 10.00
CA LEU A 81 0.10 -18.04 11.17
C LEU A 81 0.32 -19.39 11.87
N PRO A 82 1.47 -19.56 12.57
CA PRO A 82 1.80 -20.85 13.21
C PRO A 82 0.81 -21.30 14.26
N ASP A 83 0.05 -20.38 14.86
CA ASP A 83 -0.94 -20.69 15.92
C ASP A 83 -2.30 -21.13 15.37
N GLY A 84 -2.43 -21.29 14.05
CA GLY A 84 -3.69 -21.69 13.41
C GLY A 84 -4.62 -20.54 13.07
N THR A 85 -4.23 -19.31 13.37
CA THR A 85 -4.99 -18.12 12.97
C THR A 85 -4.55 -17.66 11.57
N VAL A 86 -5.34 -16.76 10.97
CA VAL A 86 -5.05 -16.20 9.65
C VAL A 86 -5.09 -14.68 9.73
N ALA A 87 -4.07 -14.04 9.21
CA ALA A 87 -4.05 -12.59 9.07
C ALA A 87 -4.63 -12.21 7.70
N MET A 88 -5.73 -11.48 7.70
CA MET A 88 -6.35 -10.95 6.48
C MET A 88 -5.84 -9.55 6.25
N VAL A 89 -5.10 -9.36 5.17
CA VAL A 89 -4.51 -8.06 4.81
C VAL A 89 -5.37 -7.40 3.74
N MET A 90 -5.74 -6.15 3.99
CA MET A 90 -6.44 -5.31 3.02
C MET A 90 -5.64 -4.03 2.85
N ARG A 91 -5.26 -3.70 1.60
CA ARG A 91 -4.60 -2.43 1.34
C ARG A 91 -4.98 -1.88 -0.03
N TYR A 92 -4.80 -0.58 -0.19
CA TYR A 92 -5.05 0.10 -1.45
C TYR A 92 -4.06 1.25 -1.60
N PHE A 93 -3.98 1.81 -2.81
CA PHE A 93 -3.01 2.83 -3.16
C PHE A 93 -3.71 4.07 -3.72
N LEU A 94 -3.24 5.24 -3.30
CA LEU A 94 -3.70 6.53 -3.82
C LEU A 94 -2.53 7.20 -4.55
N VAL A 95 -2.79 7.76 -5.72
CA VAL A 95 -1.77 8.34 -6.58
C VAL A 95 -1.93 9.85 -6.67
N ALA A 96 -0.81 10.58 -6.58
CA ALA A 96 -0.77 12.02 -6.78
C ALA A 96 0.47 12.41 -7.60
N TYR A 97 0.32 13.46 -8.39
CA TYR A 97 1.43 14.07 -9.13
C TYR A 97 1.50 15.55 -8.71
N GLU A 98 2.60 15.92 -8.06
CA GLU A 98 2.81 17.28 -7.57
C GLU A 98 3.80 18.00 -8.46
N THR A 99 3.39 19.18 -8.96
CA THR A 99 4.25 20.11 -9.69
C THR A 99 4.39 21.40 -8.89
N PRO A 100 5.32 22.30 -9.25
CA PRO A 100 5.42 23.60 -8.56
C PRO A 100 4.14 24.43 -8.60
N SER A 101 3.25 24.20 -9.55
CA SER A 101 2.03 24.99 -9.73
C SER A 101 0.77 24.32 -9.17
N ALA A 102 0.75 22.98 -9.01
CA ALA A 102 -0.49 22.29 -8.59
C ALA A 102 -0.21 20.85 -8.15
N ILE A 103 -1.19 20.28 -7.44
CA ILE A 103 -1.20 18.86 -7.08
C ILE A 103 -2.36 18.21 -7.81
N TYR A 104 -2.08 17.18 -8.61
CA TYR A 104 -3.08 16.41 -9.35
C TYR A 104 -3.23 15.04 -8.68
N ARG A 105 -4.44 14.71 -8.29
CA ARG A 105 -4.73 13.46 -7.58
C ARG A 105 -5.63 12.57 -8.41
N SER A 106 -5.38 11.27 -8.36
CA SER A 106 -6.32 10.31 -8.93
C SER A 106 -7.60 10.31 -8.11
N GLN A 107 -8.75 10.17 -8.78
CA GLN A 107 -10.06 10.12 -8.13
C GLN A 107 -10.34 8.76 -7.51
N ASN A 108 -9.64 7.72 -7.95
CA ASN A 108 -9.88 6.35 -7.53
C ASN A 108 -8.71 5.79 -6.74
N ALA A 109 -9.01 4.91 -5.78
CA ALA A 109 -8.01 4.07 -5.15
C ALA A 109 -7.70 2.87 -6.05
N PHE A 110 -6.45 2.41 -6.02
CA PHE A 110 -6.01 1.30 -6.87
C PHE A 110 -5.80 0.03 -6.06
N ALA A 111 -6.22 -1.08 -6.66
CA ALA A 111 -6.18 -2.39 -6.00
C ALA A 111 -4.78 -3.02 -6.00
N ASN A 112 -3.86 -2.55 -6.84
CA ASN A 112 -2.50 -3.05 -6.82
C ASN A 112 -1.51 -1.97 -7.24
N LEU A 113 -0.24 -2.21 -6.94
CA LEU A 113 0.81 -1.23 -7.19
C LEU A 113 1.04 -1.01 -8.69
N ASP A 114 0.89 -2.05 -9.51
CA ASP A 114 1.08 -1.92 -10.97
C ASP A 114 0.05 -0.97 -11.59
N GLU A 115 -1.20 -1.08 -11.18
CA GLU A 115 -2.25 -0.16 -11.64
C GLU A 115 -1.98 1.27 -11.16
N ALA A 116 -1.51 1.42 -9.92
CA ALA A 116 -1.15 2.73 -9.37
C ALA A 116 0.01 3.35 -10.16
N GLN A 117 1.01 2.57 -10.53
CA GLN A 117 2.13 3.04 -11.37
C GLN A 117 1.67 3.47 -12.75
N THR A 118 0.74 2.73 -13.35
CA THR A 118 0.16 3.08 -14.65
C THR A 118 -0.58 4.42 -14.58
N GLU A 119 -1.36 4.64 -13.54
CA GLU A 119 -2.03 5.91 -13.32
C GLU A 119 -1.02 7.04 -13.10
N ALA A 120 0.05 6.80 -12.37
CA ALA A 120 1.10 7.79 -12.15
C ALA A 120 1.73 8.24 -13.48
N LEU A 121 2.03 7.29 -14.37
CA LEU A 121 2.51 7.60 -15.72
C LEU A 121 1.50 8.43 -16.52
N HIS A 122 0.23 8.10 -16.40
CA HIS A 122 -0.85 8.81 -17.07
C HIS A 122 -0.91 10.28 -16.60
N LEU A 123 -0.85 10.52 -15.29
CA LEU A 123 -0.87 11.87 -14.74
C LEU A 123 0.35 12.67 -15.17
N VAL A 124 1.53 12.06 -15.19
CA VAL A 124 2.75 12.72 -15.64
C VAL A 124 2.63 13.16 -17.10
N LYS A 125 2.10 12.29 -17.97
CA LYS A 125 1.92 12.62 -19.39
C LYS A 125 0.89 13.71 -19.60
N GLN A 126 -0.15 13.72 -18.79
CA GLN A 126 -1.26 14.68 -18.92
C GLN A 126 -0.88 16.09 -18.43
N TYR A 127 -0.08 16.19 -17.39
CA TYR A 127 0.16 17.46 -16.68
C TYR A 127 1.61 17.92 -16.65
N LYS A 128 2.52 17.21 -17.31
CA LYS A 128 3.92 17.65 -17.32
C LYS A 128 4.14 18.88 -18.20
#